data_4d496616951351f52182d51f2f52e5f0
#
_entry.id   4d496616951351f52182d51f2f52e5f0
#
_cell.length_a   1.000
_cell.length_b   1.000
_cell.length_c   1.000
_cell.angle_alpha   90.00
_cell.angle_beta   90.00
_cell.angle_gamma   90.00
#
_symmetry.space_group_name_H-M   'P 1'
#
loop_
_entity.id
_entity.type
_entity.pdbx_description
1 polymer ?
#
loop_
_entity_poly.entity_id
_entity_poly.type
_entity_poly.pdbx_seq_one_letter_code
_entity_poly.pdbx_strand_id
1 'polypeptide(L)'
;MKYEPYEYQSYASRFILEHPYCGLILDMGLGKTVITLTALFALALDYFTAGKILVIAPKRVAEDTWPKELKKWEHLIGMKASLVMGTKKQREQALAEDADIYIINRENVVWLVENYRWDFSTVVIDELSSFKSSKAQRFKALKRVRPQVSRVIGLTL
;
A
#
# COMPACT_ATOMS: atom_id res chain seq x y z
N MET A 1 -16.72 11.40 -5.46
CA MET A 1 -16.27 12.00 -6.73
C MET A 1 -16.01 10.92 -7.76
N LYS A 2 -16.44 11.14 -8.97
CA LYS A 2 -16.22 10.18 -10.05
C LYS A 2 -14.76 10.26 -10.53
N TYR A 3 -14.13 9.10 -10.68
CA TYR A 3 -12.77 9.03 -11.18
C TYR A 3 -12.79 8.95 -12.72
N GLU A 4 -12.23 9.96 -13.34
CA GLU A 4 -12.08 10.01 -14.80
C GLU A 4 -10.58 10.12 -15.09
N PRO A 5 -9.89 8.97 -15.23
CA PRO A 5 -8.45 8.99 -15.35
C PRO A 5 -7.98 9.59 -16.67
N TYR A 6 -6.88 10.33 -16.59
CA TYR A 6 -6.13 10.67 -17.78
C TYR A 6 -5.49 9.42 -18.38
N GLU A 7 -5.09 9.51 -19.62
CA GLU A 7 -4.52 8.37 -20.33
C GLU A 7 -3.29 7.80 -19.61
N TYR A 8 -2.41 8.67 -19.09
CA TYR A 8 -1.22 8.19 -18.37
C TYR A 8 -1.60 7.48 -17.08
N GLN A 9 -2.70 7.86 -16.44
CA GLN A 9 -3.16 7.21 -15.21
C GLN A 9 -3.67 5.81 -15.49
N SER A 10 -4.46 5.66 -16.54
CA SER A 10 -4.95 4.35 -16.97
C SER A 10 -3.80 3.42 -17.36
N TYR A 11 -2.82 3.97 -18.06
CA TYR A 11 -1.62 3.22 -18.45
C TYR A 11 -0.85 2.76 -17.20
N ALA A 12 -0.67 3.66 -16.23
CA ALA A 12 0.08 3.34 -15.00
C ALA A 12 -0.62 2.26 -14.18
N SER A 13 -1.94 2.31 -14.07
CA SER A 13 -2.68 1.26 -13.35
C SER A 13 -2.53 -0.09 -14.03
N ARG A 14 -2.63 -0.14 -15.37
CA ARG A 14 -2.42 -1.38 -16.13
C ARG A 14 -0.99 -1.89 -15.96
N PHE A 15 -0.02 -0.97 -15.97
CA PHE A 15 1.38 -1.34 -15.78
C PHE A 15 1.58 -2.06 -14.44
N ILE A 16 0.96 -1.55 -13.37
CA ILE A 16 1.00 -2.19 -12.05
C ILE A 16 0.42 -3.60 -12.12
N LEU A 17 -0.71 -3.75 -12.79
CA LEU A 17 -1.38 -5.06 -12.90
C LEU A 17 -0.54 -6.09 -13.67
N GLU A 18 0.18 -5.63 -14.68
CA GLU A 18 0.99 -6.49 -15.56
C GLU A 18 2.38 -6.80 -15.01
N HIS A 19 2.85 -6.02 -14.02
CA HIS A 19 4.20 -6.15 -13.50
C HIS A 19 4.18 -6.37 -11.99
N PRO A 20 4.37 -7.60 -11.51
CA PRO A 20 4.34 -7.89 -10.08
C PRO A 20 5.37 -7.11 -9.26
N TYR A 21 6.47 -6.74 -9.87
CA TYR A 21 7.51 -5.94 -9.20
C TYR A 21 7.75 -4.70 -10.03
N CYS A 22 7.24 -3.55 -9.57
CA CYS A 22 7.33 -2.33 -10.35
C CYS A 22 7.54 -1.10 -9.47
N GLY A 23 8.03 -0.05 -10.10
CA GLY A 23 8.15 1.27 -9.50
C GLY A 23 7.34 2.26 -10.32
N LEU A 24 6.63 3.15 -9.66
CA LEU A 24 5.88 4.22 -10.29
C LEU A 24 6.52 5.55 -9.91
N ILE A 25 7.14 6.20 -10.90
CA ILE A 25 7.85 7.46 -10.71
C ILE A 25 7.01 8.57 -11.33
N LEU A 26 6.35 9.36 -10.48
CA LEU A 26 5.52 10.47 -10.92
C LEU A 26 5.71 11.66 -9.98
N ASP A 27 5.63 12.86 -10.52
CA ASP A 27 5.68 14.07 -9.71
C ASP A 27 4.48 14.18 -8.80
N MET A 28 4.60 15.03 -7.79
CA MET A 28 3.50 15.31 -6.87
C MET A 28 2.28 15.82 -7.63
N GLY A 29 1.10 15.41 -7.20
CA GLY A 29 -0.14 15.87 -7.79
C GLY A 29 -0.57 15.12 -9.05
N LEU A 30 0.18 14.13 -9.50
CA LEU A 30 -0.19 13.34 -10.68
C LEU A 30 -1.03 12.11 -10.36
N GLY A 31 -1.43 11.96 -9.11
CA GLY A 31 -2.40 10.93 -8.73
C GLY A 31 -1.82 9.55 -8.45
N LYS A 32 -0.60 9.46 -7.92
CA LYS A 32 0.01 8.15 -7.60
C LYS A 32 -0.90 7.30 -6.71
N THR A 33 -1.53 7.92 -5.72
CA THR A 33 -2.37 7.19 -4.76
C THR A 33 -3.60 6.61 -5.44
N VAL A 34 -4.35 7.40 -6.21
CA VAL A 34 -5.55 6.91 -6.89
C VAL A 34 -5.21 5.89 -7.98
N ILE A 35 -4.11 6.09 -8.68
CA ILE A 35 -3.61 5.12 -9.68
C ILE A 35 -3.37 3.77 -9.01
N THR A 36 -2.65 3.79 -7.89
CA THR A 36 -2.31 2.58 -7.15
C THR A 36 -3.55 1.92 -6.57
N LEU A 37 -4.42 2.70 -5.92
CA LEU A 37 -5.66 2.17 -5.36
C LEU A 37 -6.55 1.56 -6.43
N THR A 38 -6.59 2.14 -7.62
CA THR A 38 -7.37 1.59 -8.73
C THR A 38 -6.84 0.21 -9.14
N ALA A 39 -5.52 0.05 -9.21
CA ALA A 39 -4.91 -1.24 -9.49
C ALA A 39 -5.16 -2.24 -8.37
N LEU A 40 -5.01 -1.82 -7.11
CA LEU A 40 -5.26 -2.68 -5.96
C LEU A 40 -6.71 -3.14 -5.88
N PHE A 41 -7.64 -2.26 -6.22
CA PHE A 41 -9.07 -2.59 -6.27
C PHE A 41 -9.32 -3.72 -7.28
N ALA A 42 -8.74 -3.59 -8.47
CA ALA A 42 -8.88 -4.62 -9.49
C ALA A 42 -8.31 -5.97 -9.01
N LEU A 43 -7.15 -5.95 -8.36
CA LEU A 43 -6.53 -7.16 -7.84
C LEU A 43 -7.35 -7.79 -6.72
N ALA A 44 -7.82 -6.98 -5.79
CA ALA A 44 -8.47 -7.47 -4.57
C ALA A 44 -9.92 -7.89 -4.80
N LEU A 45 -10.68 -7.08 -5.53
CA LEU A 45 -12.13 -7.27 -5.67
C LEU A 45 -12.54 -7.88 -6.99
N ASP A 46 -11.83 -7.56 -8.07
CA ASP A 46 -12.18 -8.07 -9.39
C ASP A 46 -11.50 -9.41 -9.70
N TYR A 47 -10.21 -9.51 -9.39
CA TYR A 47 -9.44 -10.71 -9.74
C TYR A 47 -9.24 -11.67 -8.57
N PHE A 48 -9.44 -11.22 -7.34
CA PHE A 48 -9.22 -12.02 -6.13
C PHE A 48 -7.79 -12.57 -6.02
N THR A 49 -6.81 -11.84 -6.55
CA THR A 49 -5.42 -12.32 -6.64
C THR A 49 -4.45 -11.63 -5.70
N ALA A 50 -4.86 -10.52 -5.10
CA ALA A 50 -3.95 -9.75 -4.26
C ALA A 50 -3.69 -10.36 -2.88
N GLY A 51 -4.65 -11.13 -2.37
CA GLY A 51 -4.60 -11.57 -0.97
C GLY A 51 -4.66 -10.35 -0.07
N LYS A 52 -3.97 -10.40 1.07
CA LYS A 52 -3.87 -9.21 1.93
C LYS A 52 -2.85 -8.25 1.35
N ILE A 53 -3.17 -6.98 1.41
CA ILE A 53 -2.36 -5.90 0.86
C ILE A 53 -1.87 -5.02 2.01
N LEU A 54 -0.56 -4.76 2.04
CA LEU A 54 0.04 -3.84 2.99
C LEU A 54 0.54 -2.60 2.26
N VAL A 55 0.13 -1.42 2.74
CA VAL A 55 0.66 -0.14 2.27
C VAL A 55 1.54 0.44 3.36
N ILE A 56 2.79 0.70 3.03
CA ILE A 56 3.77 1.32 3.94
C ILE A 56 3.99 2.75 3.46
N ALA A 57 3.76 3.72 4.34
CA ALA A 57 3.85 5.12 3.98
C ALA A 57 4.39 5.95 5.15
N PRO A 58 4.86 7.19 4.88
CA PRO A 58 5.15 8.11 5.96
C PRO A 58 3.91 8.37 6.80
N LYS A 59 4.10 8.66 8.08
CA LYS A 59 3.00 8.75 9.04
C LYS A 59 1.82 9.58 8.57
N ARG A 60 2.07 10.81 8.12
CA ARG A 60 0.98 11.70 7.67
C ARG A 60 0.25 11.16 6.45
N VAL A 61 1.01 10.61 5.52
CA VAL A 61 0.45 10.04 4.29
C VAL A 61 -0.41 8.83 4.63
N ALA A 62 0.05 8.00 5.56
CA ALA A 62 -0.71 6.83 6.01
C ALA A 62 -1.99 7.22 6.74
N GLU A 63 -1.94 8.26 7.58
CA GLU A 63 -3.10 8.72 8.36
C GLU A 63 -4.14 9.46 7.52
N ASP A 64 -3.68 10.29 6.58
CA ASP A 64 -4.55 11.24 5.89
C ASP A 64 -4.75 10.93 4.42
N THR A 65 -3.66 10.83 3.65
CA THR A 65 -3.75 10.76 2.19
C THR A 65 -4.45 9.50 1.71
N TRP A 66 -4.03 8.35 2.16
CA TRP A 66 -4.61 7.08 1.72
C TRP A 66 -6.07 6.93 2.14
N PRO A 67 -6.44 7.20 3.42
CA PRO A 67 -7.85 7.13 3.81
C PRO A 67 -8.74 8.12 3.07
N LYS A 68 -8.26 9.34 2.84
CA LYS A 68 -9.03 10.35 2.11
C LYS A 68 -9.30 9.92 0.67
N GLU A 69 -8.28 9.37 0.01
CA GLU A 69 -8.43 8.93 -1.38
C GLU A 69 -9.42 7.76 -1.48
N LEU A 70 -9.40 6.86 -0.53
CA LEU A 70 -10.36 5.76 -0.50
C LEU A 70 -11.81 6.24 -0.40
N LYS A 71 -12.03 7.32 0.36
CA LYS A 71 -13.38 7.89 0.54
C LYS A 71 -13.77 8.82 -0.60
N LYS A 72 -12.81 9.43 -1.25
CA LYS A 72 -13.04 10.45 -2.27
C LYS A 72 -13.61 9.86 -3.56
N TRP A 73 -13.12 8.69 -3.98
CA TRP A 73 -13.41 8.15 -5.29
C TRP A 73 -14.52 7.11 -5.24
N GLU A 74 -15.55 7.30 -6.08
CA GLU A 74 -16.71 6.42 -6.11
C GLU A 74 -16.38 4.99 -6.50
N HIS A 75 -15.44 4.80 -7.42
CA HIS A 75 -15.07 3.46 -7.88
C HIS A 75 -14.35 2.62 -6.83
N LEU A 76 -13.91 3.25 -5.73
CA LEU A 76 -13.23 2.55 -4.64
C LEU A 76 -14.18 2.15 -3.51
N ILE A 77 -15.46 2.41 -3.65
CA ILE A 77 -16.47 1.99 -2.68
C ILE A 77 -16.44 0.46 -2.59
N GLY A 78 -16.42 -0.05 -1.36
CA GLY A 78 -16.32 -1.50 -1.12
C GLY A 78 -14.92 -1.98 -0.75
N MET A 79 -13.90 -1.17 -0.96
CA MET A 79 -12.56 -1.49 -0.50
C MET A 79 -12.39 -1.03 0.96
N LYS A 80 -12.18 -2.00 1.84
CA LYS A 80 -12.02 -1.74 3.27
C LYS A 80 -10.55 -1.59 3.62
N ALA A 81 -10.25 -0.57 4.43
CA ALA A 81 -8.90 -0.32 4.91
C ALA A 81 -8.84 -0.36 6.43
N SER A 82 -7.72 -0.86 6.96
CA SER A 82 -7.43 -0.86 8.39
C SER A 82 -6.12 -0.13 8.63
N LEU A 83 -6.11 0.83 9.55
CA LEU A 83 -4.91 1.60 9.88
C LEU A 83 -4.17 0.92 11.04
N VAL A 84 -3.00 0.38 10.74
CA VAL A 84 -2.14 -0.31 11.71
C VAL A 84 -1.21 0.72 12.33
N MET A 85 -1.77 1.57 13.18
CA MET A 85 -1.08 2.72 13.75
C MET A 85 -1.52 2.97 15.18
N GLY A 86 -0.75 3.81 15.89
CA GLY A 86 -1.07 4.17 17.26
C GLY A 86 -0.36 3.28 18.27
N THR A 87 -1.02 2.97 19.36
CA THR A 87 -0.45 2.11 20.41
C THR A 87 -0.33 0.67 19.93
N LYS A 88 0.46 -0.12 20.63
CA LYS A 88 0.61 -1.54 20.33
C LYS A 88 -0.76 -2.24 20.27
N LYS A 89 -1.62 -1.95 21.25
CA LYS A 89 -2.95 -2.53 21.31
C LYS A 89 -3.81 -2.13 20.10
N GLN A 90 -3.74 -0.86 19.72
CA GLN A 90 -4.47 -0.37 18.54
C GLN A 90 -3.97 -1.03 17.26
N ARG A 91 -2.66 -1.22 17.13
CA ARG A 91 -2.09 -1.90 15.96
C ARG A 91 -2.52 -3.36 15.91
N GLU A 92 -2.51 -4.05 17.03
CA GLU A 92 -2.95 -5.45 17.09
C GLU A 92 -4.43 -5.58 16.73
N GLN A 93 -5.27 -4.67 17.20
CA GLN A 93 -6.69 -4.64 16.85
C GLN A 93 -6.89 -4.39 15.37
N ALA A 94 -6.11 -3.48 14.79
CA ALA A 94 -6.19 -3.18 13.36
C ALA A 94 -5.79 -4.39 12.51
N LEU A 95 -4.78 -5.14 12.93
CA LEU A 95 -4.36 -6.35 12.23
C LEU A 95 -5.38 -7.47 12.33
N ALA A 96 -6.22 -7.46 13.37
CA ALA A 96 -7.28 -8.45 13.56
C ALA A 96 -8.52 -8.14 12.72
N GLU A 97 -8.64 -6.92 12.19
CA GLU A 97 -9.76 -6.55 11.33
C GLU A 97 -9.68 -7.26 9.99
N ASP A 98 -10.84 -7.61 9.45
CA ASP A 98 -10.94 -8.18 8.11
C ASP A 98 -11.03 -7.04 7.11
N ALA A 99 -9.92 -6.71 6.47
CA ALA A 99 -9.82 -5.61 5.53
C ALA A 99 -9.11 -6.06 4.25
N ASP A 100 -9.32 -5.31 3.17
CA ASP A 100 -8.66 -5.57 1.90
C ASP A 100 -7.25 -4.99 1.89
N ILE A 101 -7.08 -3.85 2.56
CA ILE A 101 -5.83 -3.11 2.56
C ILE A 101 -5.51 -2.70 4.00
N TYR A 102 -4.27 -2.94 4.40
CA TYR A 102 -3.75 -2.55 5.71
C TYR A 102 -2.70 -1.47 5.50
N ILE A 103 -2.85 -0.35 6.20
CA ILE A 103 -1.97 0.81 6.03
C ILE A 103 -1.16 0.99 7.30
N ILE A 104 0.16 1.02 7.18
CA ILE A 104 1.07 1.16 8.30
C ILE A 104 2.07 2.29 8.02
N ASN A 105 2.41 3.05 9.06
CA ASN A 105 3.49 4.00 8.93
C ASN A 105 4.84 3.27 8.96
N ARG A 106 5.80 3.76 8.20
CA ARG A 106 7.09 3.09 8.01
C ARG A 106 7.85 2.85 9.30
N GLU A 107 7.61 3.66 10.33
CA GLU A 107 8.25 3.51 11.65
C GLU A 107 7.87 2.21 12.34
N ASN A 108 6.73 1.61 11.99
CA ASN A 108 6.25 0.39 12.62
C ASN A 108 6.52 -0.88 11.82
N VAL A 109 7.25 -0.80 10.71
CA VAL A 109 7.50 -1.96 9.85
C VAL A 109 8.35 -3.02 10.57
N VAL A 110 9.39 -2.61 11.29
CA VAL A 110 10.23 -3.56 12.01
C VAL A 110 9.41 -4.30 13.06
N TRP A 111 8.58 -3.56 13.82
CA TRP A 111 7.68 -4.15 14.80
C TRP A 111 6.74 -5.18 14.14
N LEU A 112 6.18 -4.84 13.00
CA LEU A 112 5.26 -5.72 12.27
C LEU A 112 5.94 -7.03 11.89
N VAL A 113 7.12 -6.95 11.30
CA VAL A 113 7.87 -8.13 10.87
C VAL A 113 8.24 -9.02 12.08
N GLU A 114 8.60 -8.41 13.20
CA GLU A 114 9.04 -9.16 14.38
C GLU A 114 7.89 -9.76 15.20
N ASN A 115 6.69 -9.18 15.13
CA ASN A 115 5.60 -9.53 16.05
C ASN A 115 4.35 -10.09 15.38
N TYR A 116 4.29 -10.12 14.06
CA TYR A 116 3.10 -10.55 13.34
C TYR A 116 3.48 -11.65 12.35
N ARG A 117 2.64 -12.68 12.28
CA ARG A 117 2.83 -13.73 11.27
C ARG A 117 2.50 -13.13 9.91
N TRP A 118 3.50 -12.98 9.08
CA TRP A 118 3.36 -12.30 7.79
C TRP A 118 2.42 -13.06 6.85
N ASP A 119 1.36 -12.40 6.43
CA ASP A 119 0.39 -12.94 5.48
C ASP A 119 0.03 -11.93 4.39
N PHE A 120 0.86 -10.91 4.20
CA PHE A 120 0.68 -9.92 3.14
C PHE A 120 1.38 -10.39 1.88
N SER A 121 0.60 -10.62 0.82
CA SER A 121 1.15 -11.05 -0.46
C SER A 121 1.49 -9.88 -1.39
N THR A 122 0.86 -8.72 -1.19
CA THR A 122 1.13 -7.51 -1.95
C THR A 122 1.59 -6.42 -0.99
N VAL A 123 2.70 -5.76 -1.33
CA VAL A 123 3.27 -4.68 -0.53
C VAL A 123 3.45 -3.45 -1.41
N VAL A 124 2.89 -2.32 -0.96
CA VAL A 124 3.10 -1.00 -1.57
C VAL A 124 4.01 -0.20 -0.66
N ILE A 125 5.08 0.35 -1.20
CA ILE A 125 6.00 1.21 -0.45
C ILE A 125 5.88 2.62 -1.02
N ASP A 126 5.22 3.51 -0.29
CA ASP A 126 5.08 4.91 -0.67
C ASP A 126 6.34 5.66 -0.23
N GLU A 127 6.83 6.52 -1.11
CA GLU A 127 8.12 7.20 -0.95
C GLU A 127 9.27 6.21 -0.80
N LEU A 128 9.44 5.35 -1.80
CA LEU A 128 10.43 4.28 -1.81
C LEU A 128 11.85 4.79 -1.54
N SER A 129 12.24 5.90 -2.15
CA SER A 129 13.60 6.45 -1.98
C SER A 129 13.87 6.82 -0.53
N SER A 130 12.91 7.45 0.13
CA SER A 130 13.01 7.80 1.54
C SER A 130 13.07 6.55 2.43
N PHE A 131 12.29 5.54 2.11
CA PHE A 131 12.29 4.27 2.84
C PHE A 131 13.67 3.60 2.79
N LYS A 132 14.24 3.54 1.60
CA LYS A 132 15.54 2.88 1.38
C LYS A 132 16.70 3.64 2.03
N SER A 133 16.68 4.96 1.96
CA SER A 133 17.81 5.77 2.42
C SER A 133 17.80 6.02 3.92
N SER A 134 16.66 5.99 4.58
CA SER A 134 16.57 6.44 5.94
C SER A 134 16.92 5.38 7.00
N LYS A 135 16.59 4.10 6.77
CA LYS A 135 16.79 3.07 7.81
C LYS A 135 17.09 1.69 7.20
N ALA A 136 18.32 1.26 7.35
CA ALA A 136 18.73 -0.08 6.92
C ALA A 136 17.90 -1.18 7.60
N GLN A 137 17.46 -0.95 8.85
CA GLN A 137 16.70 -1.96 9.59
C GLN A 137 15.33 -2.25 8.97
N ARG A 138 14.63 -1.23 8.46
CA ARG A 138 13.35 -1.43 7.77
C ARG A 138 13.52 -2.27 6.52
N PHE A 139 14.55 -1.95 5.77
CA PHE A 139 14.85 -2.66 4.54
C PHE A 139 15.21 -4.13 4.82
N LYS A 140 16.04 -4.36 5.83
CA LYS A 140 16.41 -5.72 6.26
C LYS A 140 15.19 -6.50 6.74
N ALA A 141 14.30 -5.85 7.47
CA ALA A 141 13.08 -6.49 7.96
C ALA A 141 12.21 -6.96 6.80
N LEU A 142 12.02 -6.13 5.78
CA LEU A 142 11.24 -6.52 4.61
C LEU A 142 11.91 -7.63 3.81
N LYS A 143 13.24 -7.65 3.75
CA LYS A 143 13.96 -8.74 3.08
C LYS A 143 13.65 -10.11 3.72
N ARG A 144 13.46 -10.14 5.02
CA ARG A 144 13.16 -11.39 5.73
C ARG A 144 11.84 -12.00 5.30
N VAL A 145 10.86 -11.17 4.94
CA VAL A 145 9.53 -11.64 4.50
C VAL A 145 9.37 -11.65 2.98
N ARG A 146 10.40 -11.23 2.25
CA ARG A 146 10.37 -11.13 0.79
C ARG A 146 9.91 -12.41 0.09
N PRO A 147 10.33 -13.61 0.50
CA PRO A 147 9.85 -14.84 -0.15
C PRO A 147 8.34 -15.05 -0.07
N GLN A 148 7.66 -14.40 0.87
CA GLN A 148 6.22 -14.53 1.06
C GLN A 148 5.44 -13.47 0.30
N VAL A 149 6.13 -12.54 -0.36
CA VAL A 149 5.51 -11.42 -1.07
C VAL A 149 5.56 -11.71 -2.58
N SER A 150 4.40 -11.74 -3.21
CA SER A 150 4.29 -12.00 -4.64
C SER A 150 4.25 -10.75 -5.50
N ARG A 151 3.98 -9.59 -4.90
CA ARG A 151 3.88 -8.33 -5.62
C ARG A 151 4.39 -7.17 -4.77
N VAL A 152 5.27 -6.35 -5.36
CA VAL A 152 5.81 -5.14 -4.71
C VAL A 152 5.62 -3.95 -5.64
N ILE A 153 5.03 -2.88 -5.12
CA ILE A 153 4.81 -1.64 -5.86
C ILE A 153 5.53 -0.52 -5.10
N GLY A 154 6.54 0.07 -5.71
CA GLY A 154 7.25 1.20 -5.14
C GLY A 154 6.78 2.50 -5.75
N LEU A 155 6.47 3.49 -4.93
CA LEU A 155 6.03 4.81 -5.38
C LEU A 155 7.09 5.85 -5.00
N THR A 156 7.44 6.73 -5.92
CA THR A 156 8.45 7.77 -5.66
C THR A 156 8.27 8.94 -6.61
N LEU A 157 8.96 10.02 -6.29
CA LEU A 157 9.05 11.18 -7.16
C LEU A 157 10.08 10.98 -8.25
#